data_00b3637b39df58d3fa2c2e63cbe12928
#
_entry.id   00b3637b39df58d3fa2c2e63cbe12928
#
_cell.length_a   1.000
_cell.length_b   1.000
_cell.length_c   1.000
_cell.angle_alpha   90.00
_cell.angle_beta   90.00
_cell.angle_gamma   90.00
#
_symmetry.space_group_name_H-M   'P 1'
#
loop_
_entity.id
_entity.type
_entity.pdbx_description
1 polymer ?
#
loop_
_entity_poly.entity_id
_entity_poly.type
_entity_poly.pdbx_seq_one_letter_code
_entity_poly.pdbx_strand_id
1 'polypeptide(L)'
;MTIADSRTLDALDFASLRDRVVGATRTQRGRGFADDLLPESNFDVVRCEQLRTEAMRSLAAGADVTIMPAVETAPSTEAAKVGQTLGPSDLRAIGDTLAAAAAAYKAVREHPDLMAVVAPYTPLRELQHSLTDAIDERGTVLDRASPGLRRIRRSLVQAQSEARDRISAILNGAKYAKIIQDRVVTIRD
;
A
#
# COMPACT_ATOMS: atom_id res chain seq x y z
N MET A 1 -13.01 -5.86 32.47
CA MET A 1 -13.14 -7.02 33.41
C MET A 1 -12.89 -8.26 32.56
N THR A 2 -11.82 -9.02 32.83
CA THR A 2 -11.49 -10.21 32.04
C THR A 2 -12.50 -11.32 32.36
N ILE A 3 -13.21 -11.86 31.38
CA ILE A 3 -14.27 -12.87 31.58
C ILE A 3 -13.68 -14.22 31.98
N ALA A 4 -12.47 -14.52 31.49
CA ALA A 4 -11.78 -15.75 31.75
C ALA A 4 -10.34 -15.44 32.17
N ASP A 5 -9.84 -16.16 33.17
CA ASP A 5 -8.43 -16.12 33.53
C ASP A 5 -7.56 -16.90 32.50
N SER A 6 -6.26 -16.75 32.58
CA SER A 6 -5.33 -17.41 31.65
C SER A 6 -5.48 -18.94 31.66
N ARG A 7 -5.71 -19.53 32.85
CA ARG A 7 -5.89 -20.98 32.99
C ARG A 7 -7.15 -21.49 32.27
N THR A 8 -8.22 -20.72 32.32
CA THR A 8 -9.46 -21.04 31.58
C THR A 8 -9.27 -20.92 30.09
N LEU A 9 -8.57 -19.87 29.61
CA LEU A 9 -8.26 -19.68 28.21
C LEU A 9 -7.35 -20.79 27.67
N ASP A 10 -6.37 -21.22 28.46
CA ASP A 10 -5.48 -22.34 28.11
C ASP A 10 -6.27 -23.67 28.04
N ALA A 11 -7.17 -23.93 29.01
CA ALA A 11 -8.02 -25.12 29.01
C ALA A 11 -8.98 -25.18 27.80
N LEU A 12 -9.38 -24.03 27.29
CA LEU A 12 -10.23 -23.91 26.08
C LEU A 12 -9.42 -23.85 24.77
N ASP A 13 -8.10 -23.93 24.84
CA ASP A 13 -7.22 -23.79 23.67
C ASP A 13 -7.48 -22.50 22.86
N PHE A 14 -7.79 -21.41 23.58
CA PHE A 14 -8.16 -20.15 22.95
C PHE A 14 -7.04 -19.56 22.09
N ALA A 15 -5.79 -19.81 22.46
CA ALA A 15 -4.62 -19.37 21.69
C ALA A 15 -4.64 -19.97 20.27
N SER A 16 -4.87 -21.26 20.13
CA SER A 16 -4.98 -21.93 18.81
C SER A 16 -6.12 -21.37 17.97
N LEU A 17 -7.26 -21.06 18.61
CA LEU A 17 -8.37 -20.43 17.90
C LEU A 17 -7.99 -19.05 17.37
N ARG A 18 -7.37 -18.22 18.20
CA ARG A 18 -6.88 -16.89 17.83
C ARG A 18 -5.86 -16.97 16.70
N ASP A 19 -4.89 -17.88 16.77
CA ASP A 19 -3.86 -18.08 15.74
C ASP A 19 -4.47 -18.45 14.38
N ARG A 20 -5.56 -19.23 14.38
CA ARG A 20 -6.31 -19.53 13.14
C ARG A 20 -6.99 -18.30 12.58
N VAL A 21 -7.57 -17.43 13.41
CA VAL A 21 -8.17 -16.16 12.97
C VAL A 21 -7.08 -15.24 12.41
N VAL A 22 -5.94 -15.10 13.10
CA VAL A 22 -4.76 -14.35 12.64
C VAL A 22 -4.29 -14.84 11.28
N GLY A 23 -4.17 -16.16 11.10
CA GLY A 23 -3.76 -16.77 9.83
C GLY A 23 -4.73 -16.54 8.66
N ALA A 24 -6.00 -16.25 8.95
CA ALA A 24 -7.01 -15.95 7.96
C ALA A 24 -7.05 -14.46 7.55
N THR A 25 -6.35 -13.57 8.27
CA THR A 25 -6.35 -12.13 7.98
C THR A 25 -5.64 -11.82 6.67
N ARG A 26 -6.12 -10.79 5.95
CA ARG A 26 -5.58 -10.34 4.66
C ARG A 26 -4.86 -9.00 4.74
N THR A 27 -4.99 -8.29 5.85
CA THR A 27 -4.37 -6.97 6.04
C THR A 27 -3.54 -6.96 7.30
N GLN A 28 -2.47 -6.17 7.34
CA GLN A 28 -1.62 -6.03 8.52
C GLN A 28 -2.42 -5.50 9.73
N ARG A 29 -3.30 -4.51 9.49
CA ARG A 29 -4.17 -3.97 10.53
C ARG A 29 -5.20 -4.98 11.04
N GLY A 30 -5.80 -5.76 10.14
CA GLY A 30 -6.68 -6.87 10.52
C GLY A 30 -5.97 -7.92 11.35
N ARG A 31 -4.70 -8.18 11.06
CA ARG A 31 -3.87 -9.06 11.88
C ARG A 31 -3.70 -8.53 13.30
N GLY A 32 -3.39 -7.24 13.47
CA GLY A 32 -3.31 -6.62 14.80
C GLY A 32 -4.60 -6.76 15.60
N PHE A 33 -5.76 -6.53 14.98
CA PHE A 33 -7.05 -6.75 15.64
C PHE A 33 -7.29 -8.22 16.03
N ALA A 34 -6.85 -9.16 15.20
CA ALA A 34 -6.99 -10.58 15.49
C ALA A 34 -6.03 -11.06 16.59
N ASP A 35 -4.82 -10.51 16.66
CA ASP A 35 -3.85 -10.77 17.73
C ASP A 35 -4.37 -10.30 19.10
N ASP A 36 -5.11 -9.19 19.12
CA ASP A 36 -5.70 -8.60 20.34
C ASP A 36 -7.08 -9.21 20.68
N LEU A 37 -7.53 -10.24 19.97
CA LEU A 37 -8.84 -10.85 20.19
C LEU A 37 -8.92 -11.46 21.59
N LEU A 38 -9.95 -11.07 22.32
CA LEU A 38 -10.29 -11.58 23.64
C LEU A 38 -11.76 -12.04 23.68
N PRO A 39 -12.11 -12.95 24.59
CA PRO A 39 -13.51 -13.30 24.81
C PRO A 39 -14.35 -12.09 25.24
N GLU A 40 -15.54 -11.98 24.72
CA GLU A 40 -16.52 -10.92 25.04
C GLU A 40 -17.68 -11.49 25.87
N SER A 41 -18.11 -10.75 26.90
CA SER A 41 -19.22 -11.13 27.77
C SER A 41 -20.52 -10.42 27.47
N ASN A 42 -20.45 -9.29 26.79
CA ASN A 42 -21.64 -8.55 26.46
C ASN A 42 -22.41 -9.28 25.35
N PHE A 43 -23.57 -9.79 25.71
CA PHE A 43 -24.41 -10.57 24.79
C PHE A 43 -24.77 -9.78 23.53
N ASP A 44 -25.04 -8.48 23.64
CA ASP A 44 -25.41 -7.65 22.48
C ASP A 44 -24.25 -7.48 21.53
N VAL A 45 -23.00 -7.32 22.06
CA VAL A 45 -21.79 -7.27 21.24
C VAL A 45 -21.56 -8.61 20.54
N VAL A 46 -21.62 -9.73 21.26
CA VAL A 46 -21.47 -11.07 20.69
C VAL A 46 -22.50 -11.31 19.59
N ARG A 47 -23.76 -10.96 19.86
CA ARG A 47 -24.83 -11.11 18.88
C ARG A 47 -24.61 -10.27 17.62
N CYS A 48 -24.16 -9.05 17.79
CA CYS A 48 -23.84 -8.16 16.68
C CYS A 48 -22.70 -8.75 15.81
N GLU A 49 -21.63 -9.26 16.43
CA GLU A 49 -20.51 -9.88 15.69
C GLU A 49 -20.91 -11.19 15.00
N GLN A 50 -21.82 -11.96 15.59
CA GLN A 50 -22.40 -13.14 14.95
C GLN A 50 -23.17 -12.77 13.67
N LEU A 51 -24.03 -11.74 13.73
CA LEU A 51 -24.77 -11.25 12.57
C LEU A 51 -23.85 -10.74 11.47
N ARG A 52 -22.79 -10.00 11.82
CA ARG A 52 -21.77 -9.56 10.88
C ARG A 52 -21.05 -10.73 10.22
N THR A 53 -20.69 -11.75 11.01
CA THR A 53 -20.05 -12.96 10.49
C THR A 53 -20.97 -13.72 9.54
N GLU A 54 -22.25 -13.83 9.85
CA GLU A 54 -23.27 -14.45 8.98
C GLU A 54 -23.43 -13.67 7.67
N ALA A 55 -23.50 -12.34 7.74
CA ALA A 55 -23.57 -11.47 6.57
C ALA A 55 -22.32 -11.60 5.69
N MET A 56 -21.12 -11.69 6.29
CA MET A 56 -19.87 -11.94 5.54
C MET A 56 -19.86 -13.31 4.88
N ARG A 57 -20.36 -14.35 5.55
CA ARG A 57 -20.50 -15.69 4.95
C ARG A 57 -21.44 -15.68 3.76
N SER A 58 -22.59 -15.03 3.89
CA SER A 58 -23.58 -14.90 2.81
C SER A 58 -23.01 -14.15 1.62
N LEU A 59 -22.29 -13.06 1.88
CA LEU A 59 -21.59 -12.29 0.85
C LEU A 59 -20.53 -13.14 0.13
N ALA A 60 -19.70 -13.87 0.87
CA ALA A 60 -18.65 -14.73 0.31
C ALA A 60 -19.19 -15.92 -0.47
N ALA A 61 -20.40 -16.42 -0.12
CA ALA A 61 -21.05 -17.50 -0.86
C ALA A 61 -21.69 -17.04 -2.18
N GLY A 62 -22.08 -15.77 -2.26
CA GLY A 62 -22.79 -15.20 -3.42
C GLY A 62 -21.90 -14.39 -4.38
N ALA A 63 -20.70 -14.00 -3.97
CA ALA A 63 -19.79 -13.18 -4.75
C ALA A 63 -18.33 -13.52 -4.42
N ASP A 64 -17.46 -13.36 -5.41
CA ASP A 64 -16.01 -13.40 -5.18
C ASP A 64 -15.58 -12.10 -4.47
N VAL A 65 -15.68 -12.08 -3.15
CA VAL A 65 -15.25 -10.95 -2.33
C VAL A 65 -13.76 -11.06 -2.07
N THR A 66 -12.97 -10.56 -2.99
CA THR A 66 -11.53 -10.46 -2.81
C THR A 66 -11.22 -9.23 -1.96
N ILE A 67 -10.88 -9.44 -0.68
CA ILE A 67 -10.27 -8.39 0.14
C ILE A 67 -8.82 -8.25 -0.31
N MET A 68 -8.50 -7.12 -0.92
CA MET A 68 -7.14 -6.84 -1.35
C MET A 68 -6.22 -6.67 -0.14
N PRO A 69 -5.00 -7.23 -0.18
CA PRO A 69 -4.01 -6.96 0.84
C PRO A 69 -3.76 -5.45 0.95
N ALA A 70 -3.73 -4.95 2.17
CA ALA A 70 -3.34 -3.57 2.45
C ALA A 70 -2.22 -3.57 3.49
N VAL A 71 -1.21 -2.75 3.25
CA VAL A 71 -0.10 -2.55 4.19
C VAL A 71 -0.46 -1.51 5.24
N GLU A 72 0.28 -1.50 6.36
CA GLU A 72 0.09 -0.48 7.39
C GLU A 72 0.60 0.88 6.89
N THR A 73 -0.29 1.87 6.85
CA THR A 73 0.01 3.22 6.37
C THR A 73 -0.03 4.28 7.48
N ALA A 74 -0.36 3.90 8.71
CA ALA A 74 -0.45 4.83 9.83
C ALA A 74 0.88 5.57 10.08
N PRO A 75 2.06 4.94 10.07
CA PRO A 75 3.32 5.65 10.25
C PRO A 75 3.54 6.74 9.20
N SER A 76 3.27 6.44 7.92
CA SER A 76 3.42 7.39 6.82
C SER A 76 2.41 8.54 6.92
N THR A 77 1.17 8.26 7.32
CA THR A 77 0.15 9.32 7.51
C THR A 77 0.47 10.22 8.70
N GLU A 78 0.99 9.69 9.81
CA GLU A 78 1.44 10.51 10.93
C GLU A 78 2.66 11.37 10.55
N ALA A 79 3.63 10.82 9.80
CA ALA A 79 4.75 11.58 9.27
C ALA A 79 4.28 12.75 8.36
N ALA A 80 3.29 12.52 7.51
CA ALA A 80 2.71 13.56 6.67
C ALA A 80 2.00 14.65 7.49
N LYS A 81 1.30 14.31 8.58
CA LYS A 81 0.63 15.27 9.47
C LYS A 81 1.61 16.27 10.09
N VAL A 82 2.83 15.85 10.38
CA VAL A 82 3.88 16.73 10.92
C VAL A 82 4.73 17.39 9.83
N GLY A 83 4.30 17.30 8.56
CA GLY A 83 4.92 17.98 7.43
C GLY A 83 6.14 17.27 6.84
N GLN A 84 6.37 15.99 7.15
CA GLN A 84 7.43 15.23 6.53
C GLN A 84 7.09 14.88 5.08
N THR A 85 8.09 14.89 4.21
CA THR A 85 7.94 14.44 2.82
C THR A 85 7.96 12.92 2.77
N LEU A 86 6.90 12.33 2.20
CA LEU A 86 6.81 10.89 2.02
C LEU A 86 7.55 10.43 0.76
N GLY A 87 8.14 9.23 0.83
CA GLY A 87 8.72 8.56 -0.32
C GLY A 87 7.65 8.07 -1.32
N PRO A 88 8.05 7.84 -2.59
CA PRO A 88 7.09 7.32 -3.59
C PRO A 88 6.44 5.98 -3.20
N SER A 89 7.18 5.10 -2.55
CA SER A 89 6.66 3.82 -2.07
C SER A 89 5.58 3.98 -1.00
N ASP A 90 5.75 4.95 -0.06
CA ASP A 90 4.76 5.25 0.97
C ASP A 90 3.49 5.83 0.35
N LEU A 91 3.65 6.75 -0.60
CA LEU A 91 2.53 7.35 -1.33
C LEU A 91 1.77 6.30 -2.14
N ARG A 92 2.47 5.36 -2.77
CA ARG A 92 1.86 4.23 -3.47
C ARG A 92 1.08 3.33 -2.52
N ALA A 93 1.66 2.96 -1.37
CA ALA A 93 1.00 2.15 -0.35
C ALA A 93 -0.29 2.80 0.18
N ILE A 94 -0.28 4.13 0.36
CA ILE A 94 -1.49 4.89 0.72
C ILE A 94 -2.53 4.79 -0.41
N GLY A 95 -2.14 4.97 -1.67
CA GLY A 95 -3.04 4.85 -2.83
C GLY A 95 -3.67 3.46 -2.93
N ASP A 96 -2.90 2.40 -2.77
CA ASP A 96 -3.36 1.01 -2.80
C ASP A 96 -4.29 0.70 -1.61
N THR A 97 -3.99 1.23 -0.42
CA THR A 97 -4.86 1.09 0.76
C THR A 97 -6.21 1.79 0.54
N LEU A 98 -6.22 2.98 -0.06
CA LEU A 98 -7.45 3.68 -0.43
C LEU A 98 -8.27 2.89 -1.47
N ALA A 99 -7.60 2.29 -2.45
CA ALA A 99 -8.24 1.43 -3.44
C ALA A 99 -8.87 0.19 -2.79
N ALA A 100 -8.13 -0.48 -1.90
CA ALA A 100 -8.62 -1.64 -1.16
C ALA A 100 -9.83 -1.30 -0.29
N ALA A 101 -9.78 -0.17 0.43
CA ALA A 101 -10.90 0.31 1.25
C ALA A 101 -12.14 0.64 0.39
N ALA A 102 -11.96 1.28 -0.76
CA ALA A 102 -13.05 1.58 -1.68
C ALA A 102 -13.70 0.31 -2.26
N ALA A 103 -12.90 -0.71 -2.59
CA ALA A 103 -13.38 -2.00 -3.06
C ALA A 103 -14.16 -2.75 -1.97
N ALA A 104 -13.63 -2.78 -0.74
CA ALA A 104 -14.31 -3.39 0.41
C ALA A 104 -15.64 -2.69 0.71
N TYR A 105 -15.67 -1.36 0.73
CA TYR A 105 -16.89 -0.60 0.90
C TYR A 105 -17.94 -0.93 -0.17
N LYS A 106 -17.53 -0.97 -1.43
CA LYS A 106 -18.43 -1.32 -2.53
C LYS A 106 -19.01 -2.72 -2.39
N ALA A 107 -18.22 -3.68 -1.91
CA ALA A 107 -18.65 -5.06 -1.73
C ALA A 107 -19.71 -5.21 -0.63
N VAL A 108 -19.58 -4.44 0.47
CA VAL A 108 -20.45 -4.62 1.64
C VAL A 108 -21.63 -3.65 1.71
N ARG A 109 -21.70 -2.62 0.87
CA ARG A 109 -22.68 -1.53 0.97
C ARG A 109 -24.16 -1.96 0.87
N GLU A 110 -24.42 -3.12 0.28
CA GLU A 110 -25.78 -3.66 0.13
C GLU A 110 -26.20 -4.55 1.30
N HIS A 111 -25.29 -4.76 2.27
CA HIS A 111 -25.54 -5.57 3.48
C HIS A 111 -25.68 -4.66 4.71
N PRO A 112 -26.90 -4.49 5.26
CA PRO A 112 -27.14 -3.55 6.37
C PRO A 112 -26.25 -3.79 7.60
N ASP A 113 -26.07 -5.06 7.98
CA ASP A 113 -25.27 -5.43 9.16
C ASP A 113 -23.77 -5.09 8.99
N LEU A 114 -23.27 -5.13 7.75
CA LEU A 114 -21.90 -4.78 7.43
C LEU A 114 -21.72 -3.27 7.22
N MET A 115 -22.76 -2.59 6.75
CA MET A 115 -22.75 -1.14 6.58
C MET A 115 -22.48 -0.40 7.88
N ALA A 116 -22.97 -0.88 9.02
CA ALA A 116 -22.69 -0.27 10.31
C ALA A 116 -21.18 -0.21 10.63
N VAL A 117 -20.40 -1.18 10.14
CA VAL A 117 -18.93 -1.22 10.33
C VAL A 117 -18.22 -0.22 9.42
N VAL A 118 -18.70 -0.04 8.19
CA VAL A 118 -18.04 0.81 7.16
C VAL A 118 -18.67 2.19 7.02
N ALA A 119 -19.76 2.48 7.72
CA ALA A 119 -20.48 3.75 7.66
C ALA A 119 -19.59 5.01 7.83
N PRO A 120 -18.53 5.01 8.68
CA PRO A 120 -17.63 6.15 8.81
C PRO A 120 -16.70 6.35 7.61
N TYR A 121 -16.64 5.40 6.66
CA TYR A 121 -15.74 5.50 5.52
C TYR A 121 -16.19 6.55 4.51
N THR A 122 -15.28 7.48 4.20
CA THR A 122 -15.47 8.47 3.13
C THR A 122 -14.48 8.21 2.01
N PRO A 123 -14.94 7.92 0.77
CA PRO A 123 -14.06 7.66 -0.36
C PRO A 123 -13.22 8.88 -0.74
N LEU A 124 -11.90 8.76 -0.74
CA LEU A 124 -10.96 9.79 -1.19
C LEU A 124 -10.50 9.50 -2.64
N ARG A 125 -11.45 9.47 -3.58
CA ARG A 125 -11.22 9.02 -4.97
C ARG A 125 -10.18 9.88 -5.70
N GLU A 126 -10.24 11.20 -5.57
CA GLU A 126 -9.30 12.10 -6.25
C GLU A 126 -7.87 11.86 -5.76
N LEU A 127 -7.69 11.74 -4.44
CA LEU A 127 -6.38 11.44 -3.86
C LEU A 127 -5.89 10.05 -4.31
N GLN A 128 -6.74 9.03 -4.24
CA GLN A 128 -6.41 7.69 -4.71
C GLN A 128 -5.92 7.71 -6.16
N HIS A 129 -6.69 8.30 -7.08
CA HIS A 129 -6.31 8.39 -8.49
C HIS A 129 -5.01 9.17 -8.68
N SER A 130 -4.86 10.31 -8.02
CA SER A 130 -3.64 11.12 -8.11
C SER A 130 -2.39 10.32 -7.71
N LEU A 131 -2.47 9.52 -6.65
CA LEU A 131 -1.36 8.69 -6.18
C LEU A 131 -1.05 7.52 -7.12
N THR A 132 -2.08 6.78 -7.53
CA THR A 132 -1.92 5.60 -8.40
C THR A 132 -1.53 5.97 -9.84
N ASP A 133 -1.92 7.16 -10.31
CA ASP A 133 -1.53 7.66 -11.63
C ASP A 133 -0.11 8.23 -11.64
N ALA A 134 0.34 8.79 -10.52
CA ALA A 134 1.68 9.38 -10.42
C ALA A 134 2.79 8.35 -10.18
N ILE A 135 2.48 7.22 -9.55
CA ILE A 135 3.47 6.25 -9.07
C ILE A 135 3.07 4.85 -9.52
N ASP A 136 4.01 4.10 -10.11
CA ASP A 136 3.79 2.72 -10.51
C ASP A 136 3.83 1.72 -9.33
N GLU A 137 3.56 0.44 -9.63
CA GLU A 137 3.54 -0.63 -8.63
C GLU A 137 4.92 -0.89 -7.99
N ARG A 138 5.99 -0.40 -8.60
CA ARG A 138 7.38 -0.52 -8.11
C ARG A 138 7.81 0.69 -7.29
N GLY A 139 6.93 1.67 -7.08
CA GLY A 139 7.25 2.90 -6.38
C GLY A 139 8.03 3.91 -7.24
N THR A 140 8.00 3.76 -8.58
CA THR A 140 8.68 4.71 -9.49
C THR A 140 7.72 5.84 -9.84
N VAL A 141 8.18 7.09 -9.72
CA VAL A 141 7.40 8.26 -10.15
C VAL A 141 7.36 8.30 -11.68
N LEU A 142 6.14 8.25 -12.22
CA LEU A 142 5.89 8.23 -13.66
C LEU A 142 5.99 9.62 -14.29
N ASP A 143 6.30 9.67 -15.58
CA ASP A 143 6.39 10.93 -16.34
C ASP A 143 5.09 11.75 -16.34
N ARG A 144 3.96 11.06 -16.19
CA ARG A 144 2.64 11.69 -16.10
C ARG A 144 2.35 12.34 -14.73
N ALA A 145 3.19 12.09 -13.72
CA ALA A 145 3.06 12.73 -12.41
C ALA A 145 3.12 14.26 -12.50
N SER A 146 3.90 14.81 -13.43
CA SER A 146 3.80 16.24 -13.77
C SER A 146 4.29 16.53 -15.19
N PRO A 147 3.73 17.53 -15.86
CA PRO A 147 4.22 18.00 -17.18
C PRO A 147 5.69 18.46 -17.12
N GLY A 148 6.09 19.05 -16.01
CA GLY A 148 7.48 19.51 -15.78
C GLY A 148 8.46 18.35 -15.72
N LEU A 149 8.11 17.28 -15.01
CA LEU A 149 8.96 16.10 -14.87
C LEU A 149 9.24 15.44 -16.22
N ARG A 150 8.21 15.25 -17.04
CA ARG A 150 8.37 14.69 -18.39
C ARG A 150 9.33 15.52 -19.24
N ARG A 151 9.19 16.84 -19.20
CA ARG A 151 10.09 17.76 -19.96
C ARG A 151 11.51 17.65 -19.46
N ILE A 152 11.74 17.69 -18.14
CA ILE A 152 13.07 17.61 -17.54
C ILE A 152 13.75 16.29 -17.88
N ARG A 153 13.05 15.16 -17.75
CA ARG A 153 13.61 13.85 -18.09
C ARG A 153 14.01 13.74 -19.57
N ARG A 154 13.20 14.29 -20.49
CA ARG A 154 13.56 14.34 -21.91
C ARG A 154 14.80 15.19 -22.15
N SER A 155 14.87 16.39 -21.55
CA SER A 155 16.05 17.25 -21.65
C SER A 155 17.30 16.60 -21.06
N LEU A 156 17.17 15.86 -19.97
CA LEU A 156 18.27 15.11 -19.36
C LEU A 156 18.82 14.03 -20.31
N VAL A 157 17.94 13.21 -20.88
CA VAL A 157 18.32 12.18 -21.86
C VAL A 157 19.02 12.80 -23.06
N GLN A 158 18.48 13.90 -23.58
CA GLN A 158 19.10 14.62 -24.71
C GLN A 158 20.50 15.15 -24.34
N ALA A 159 20.64 15.82 -23.20
CA ALA A 159 21.92 16.33 -22.74
C ALA A 159 22.97 15.22 -22.53
N GLN A 160 22.53 14.07 -21.99
CA GLN A 160 23.40 12.91 -21.85
C GLN A 160 23.84 12.34 -23.21
N SER A 161 22.95 12.31 -24.20
CA SER A 161 23.30 11.88 -25.58
C SER A 161 24.28 12.84 -26.20
N GLU A 162 24.03 14.14 -26.15
CA GLU A 162 24.94 15.17 -26.68
C GLU A 162 26.32 15.11 -26.03
N ALA A 163 26.39 14.89 -24.70
CA ALA A 163 27.65 14.73 -23.99
C ALA A 163 28.42 13.50 -24.49
N ARG A 164 27.75 12.35 -24.68
CA ARG A 164 28.38 11.14 -25.24
C ARG A 164 28.88 11.36 -26.65
N ASP A 165 28.10 12.02 -27.51
CA ASP A 165 28.46 12.30 -28.88
C ASP A 165 29.72 13.22 -28.95
N ARG A 166 29.77 14.25 -28.12
CA ARG A 166 30.95 15.15 -28.00
C ARG A 166 32.20 14.40 -27.53
N ILE A 167 32.05 13.55 -26.51
CA ILE A 167 33.17 12.72 -26.02
C ILE A 167 33.64 11.76 -27.13
N SER A 168 32.71 11.10 -27.83
CA SER A 168 33.03 10.21 -28.93
C SER A 168 33.73 10.95 -30.09
N ALA A 169 33.28 12.16 -30.40
CA ALA A 169 33.93 13.00 -31.40
C ALA A 169 35.38 13.41 -31.01
N ILE A 170 35.61 13.70 -29.74
CA ILE A 170 36.96 13.97 -29.19
C ILE A 170 37.86 12.74 -29.31
N LEU A 171 37.35 11.56 -28.89
CA LEU A 171 38.12 10.30 -28.92
C LEU A 171 38.49 9.86 -30.33
N ASN A 172 37.62 10.13 -31.30
CA ASN A 172 37.83 9.74 -32.70
C ASN A 172 38.48 10.87 -33.56
N GLY A 173 38.61 12.06 -32.98
CA GLY A 173 39.18 13.23 -33.68
C GLY A 173 40.69 13.12 -33.87
N ALA A 174 41.15 13.41 -35.09
CA ALA A 174 42.59 13.38 -35.44
C ALA A 174 43.44 14.31 -34.55
N LYS A 175 42.86 15.37 -34.01
CA LYS A 175 43.54 16.38 -33.15
C LYS A 175 44.11 15.76 -31.87
N TYR A 176 43.40 14.76 -31.30
CA TYR A 176 43.76 14.17 -30.01
C TYR A 176 44.30 12.72 -30.13
N ALA A 177 44.35 12.16 -31.36
CA ALA A 177 44.72 10.78 -31.61
C ALA A 177 46.14 10.42 -31.12
N LYS A 178 47.04 11.43 -31.02
CA LYS A 178 48.41 11.24 -30.52
C LYS A 178 48.55 11.33 -29.00
N ILE A 179 47.53 11.82 -28.31
CA ILE A 179 47.55 12.08 -26.87
C ILE A 179 46.75 11.04 -26.12
N ILE A 180 45.68 10.51 -26.76
CA ILE A 180 44.81 9.51 -26.16
C ILE A 180 45.41 8.12 -26.33
N GLN A 181 45.88 7.56 -25.23
CA GLN A 181 46.46 6.21 -25.18
C GLN A 181 45.39 5.14 -25.13
N ASP A 182 44.33 5.36 -24.31
CA ASP A 182 43.20 4.45 -24.16
C ASP A 182 41.90 5.16 -24.48
N ARG A 183 41.06 4.54 -25.32
CA ARG A 183 39.74 5.08 -25.71
C ARG A 183 38.65 4.69 -24.72
N VAL A 184 38.98 4.74 -23.42
CA VAL A 184 38.04 4.40 -22.35
C VAL A 184 37.53 5.66 -21.66
N VAL A 185 36.22 5.82 -21.59
CA VAL A 185 35.57 6.93 -20.85
C VAL A 185 34.99 6.38 -19.57
N THR A 186 35.44 6.88 -18.44
CA THR A 186 34.89 6.54 -17.13
C THR A 186 34.10 7.74 -16.62
N ILE A 187 32.87 7.54 -16.25
CA ILE A 187 32.06 8.53 -15.53
C ILE A 187 32.34 8.30 -14.05
N ARG A 188 32.79 9.33 -13.36
CA ARG A 188 32.88 9.34 -11.89
C ARG A 188 31.84 10.31 -11.37
N ASP A 189 31.03 9.82 -10.39
CA ASP A 189 30.09 10.63 -9.62
C ASP A 189 30.82 11.47 -8.57
#